data_fe52fb0db60346ca27d1c6ffc97f51a1
#
_entry.id   fe52fb0db60346ca27d1c6ffc97f51a1
#
_cell.length_a   1.000
_cell.length_b   1.000
_cell.length_c   1.000
_cell.angle_alpha   90.00
_cell.angle_beta   90.00
_cell.angle_gamma   90.00
#
_symmetry.space_group_name_H-M   'P 1'
#
loop_
_entity.id
_entity.type
_entity.pdbx_description
1 polymer ?
#
loop_
_entity_poly.entity_id
_entity_poly.type
_entity_poly.pdbx_seq_one_letter_code
_entity_poly.pdbx_strand_id
1 'polypeptide(L)'
;MKIAMVGQFPPHFGGVGVHIHTLSKKLVEEGHEVYVITYPHKELKDIDGIHVIGTRGINVPGVRGLMFKKNAKRALENLLEKEDIDIIHGHYLFPAGAAAVEVGNKHNIKTYVTAHGSDMFELYKSQPLIRSTIRDVLKNADGVFAVSNALMHEIVATGVVGIADKIKISWNSVDIDKFSPKNDSSFKEEYSLLDKPIVMFVGNLIKRKNVDSLLEAKKATKSDYYLVVVGDGPLYKKLTKKVEEENIPDVIFTGSRTDVEKIIPSCDVLVLPSFSESFGLVLIEALACGKPVIGSDVGGITEIINDDVGLLVDPNNVTSIANAIDKMILDENFRVVLSMNARNRALDFSTVDIPYDEVKQ
;
A
#
# COMPACT_ATOMS: atom_id res chain seq x y z
N MET A 1 17.11 -20.51 -6.72
CA MET A 1 16.15 -20.34 -7.84
C MET A 1 16.32 -18.97 -8.46
N LYS A 2 15.95 -18.83 -9.75
CA LYS A 2 15.89 -17.53 -10.44
C LYS A 2 14.43 -17.08 -10.56
N ILE A 3 14.11 -15.90 -10.03
CA ILE A 3 12.74 -15.43 -9.91
C ILE A 3 12.60 -14.09 -10.64
N ALA A 4 11.66 -14.00 -11.57
CA ALA A 4 11.34 -12.76 -12.28
C ALA A 4 10.07 -12.12 -11.72
N MET A 5 10.18 -10.96 -11.10
CA MET A 5 9.05 -10.17 -10.61
C MET A 5 8.67 -9.11 -11.64
N VAL A 6 7.39 -8.85 -11.81
CA VAL A 6 6.86 -7.82 -12.72
C VAL A 6 5.98 -6.88 -11.93
N GLY A 7 6.33 -5.60 -11.88
CA GLY A 7 5.52 -4.62 -11.14
C GLY A 7 6.17 -3.26 -10.96
N GLN A 8 5.59 -2.45 -10.10
CA GLN A 8 6.14 -1.16 -9.72
C GLN A 8 7.28 -1.36 -8.72
N PHE A 9 8.43 -0.73 -8.97
CA PHE A 9 9.63 -0.90 -8.14
C PHE A 9 10.34 0.45 -7.96
N PRO A 10 11.11 0.67 -6.89
CA PRO A 10 11.87 1.92 -6.73
C PRO A 10 12.68 2.29 -7.98
N PRO A 11 12.78 3.59 -8.32
CA PRO A 11 12.38 4.77 -7.53
C PRO A 11 10.90 5.19 -7.67
N HIS A 12 10.04 4.35 -8.22
CA HIS A 12 8.61 4.62 -8.25
C HIS A 12 8.01 4.46 -6.84
N PHE A 13 7.37 5.51 -6.33
CA PHE A 13 6.76 5.52 -5.01
C PHE A 13 5.42 4.80 -4.98
N GLY A 14 5.13 4.16 -3.84
CA GLY A 14 3.84 3.51 -3.54
C GLY A 14 3.99 2.17 -2.83
N GLY A 15 2.95 1.76 -2.11
CA GLY A 15 2.97 0.56 -1.27
C GLY A 15 3.32 -0.73 -2.01
N VAL A 16 2.95 -0.85 -3.29
CA VAL A 16 3.29 -2.02 -4.11
C VAL A 16 4.80 -2.09 -4.39
N GLY A 17 5.42 -0.94 -4.68
CA GLY A 17 6.88 -0.88 -4.87
C GLY A 17 7.64 -1.28 -3.60
N VAL A 18 7.14 -0.86 -2.43
CA VAL A 18 7.70 -1.27 -1.14
C VAL A 18 7.54 -2.78 -0.94
N HIS A 19 6.36 -3.34 -1.17
CA HIS A 19 6.10 -4.78 -1.04
C HIS A 19 7.02 -5.62 -1.95
N ILE A 20 7.14 -5.26 -3.24
CA ILE A 20 8.01 -5.98 -4.18
C ILE A 20 9.47 -5.89 -3.71
N HIS A 21 9.92 -4.73 -3.28
CA HIS A 21 11.30 -4.54 -2.79
C HIS A 21 11.58 -5.40 -1.57
N THR A 22 10.68 -5.38 -0.56
CA THR A 22 10.83 -6.17 0.66
C THR A 22 10.84 -7.67 0.39
N LEU A 23 9.93 -8.16 -0.47
CA LEU A 23 9.89 -9.57 -0.86
C LEU A 23 11.15 -9.97 -1.66
N SER A 24 11.56 -9.13 -2.61
CA SER A 24 12.77 -9.38 -3.42
C SER A 24 14.03 -9.43 -2.57
N LYS A 25 14.16 -8.51 -1.61
CA LYS A 25 15.30 -8.47 -0.69
C LYS A 25 15.36 -9.74 0.16
N LYS A 26 14.24 -10.16 0.74
CA LYS A 26 14.18 -11.41 1.50
C LYS A 26 14.57 -12.63 0.66
N LEU A 27 14.10 -12.72 -0.58
CA LEU A 27 14.49 -13.80 -1.49
C LEU A 27 16.00 -13.81 -1.77
N VAL A 28 16.60 -12.63 -1.98
CA VAL A 28 18.07 -12.52 -2.15
C VAL A 28 18.82 -12.95 -0.88
N GLU A 29 18.33 -12.56 0.29
CA GLU A 29 18.90 -12.97 1.59
C GLU A 29 18.81 -14.50 1.80
N GLU A 30 17.81 -15.15 1.24
CA GLU A 30 17.66 -16.63 1.24
C GLU A 30 18.42 -17.33 0.09
N GLY A 31 19.23 -16.58 -0.67
CA GLY A 31 20.13 -17.13 -1.70
C GLY A 31 19.49 -17.31 -3.08
N HIS A 32 18.36 -16.64 -3.36
CA HIS A 32 17.73 -16.66 -4.67
C HIS A 32 18.23 -15.49 -5.54
N GLU A 33 18.26 -15.67 -6.84
CA GLU A 33 18.57 -14.63 -7.82
C GLU A 33 17.27 -13.97 -8.29
N VAL A 34 17.14 -12.65 -8.10
CA VAL A 34 15.89 -11.94 -8.34
C VAL A 34 16.04 -10.87 -9.40
N TYR A 35 15.18 -10.92 -10.41
CA TYR A 35 15.04 -9.95 -11.49
C TYR A 35 13.72 -9.21 -11.34
N VAL A 36 13.74 -7.88 -11.38
CA VAL A 36 12.52 -7.07 -11.30
C VAL A 36 12.31 -6.27 -12.58
N ILE A 37 11.24 -6.58 -13.31
CA ILE A 37 10.82 -5.85 -14.50
C ILE A 37 9.83 -4.76 -14.09
N THR A 38 10.21 -3.49 -14.29
CA THR A 38 9.44 -2.34 -13.81
C THR A 38 9.20 -1.28 -14.89
N TYR A 39 8.43 -0.25 -14.54
CA TYR A 39 8.20 0.91 -15.38
C TYR A 39 9.49 1.66 -15.68
N PRO A 40 9.59 2.35 -16.85
CA PRO A 40 10.82 3.07 -17.19
C PRO A 40 11.06 4.24 -16.24
N HIS A 41 12.30 4.39 -15.81
CA HIS A 41 12.78 5.55 -15.06
C HIS A 41 14.28 5.75 -15.31
N LYS A 42 14.74 7.00 -15.31
CA LYS A 42 16.14 7.34 -15.60
C LYS A 42 17.14 6.93 -14.50
N GLU A 43 16.64 6.73 -13.29
CA GLU A 43 17.45 6.41 -12.10
C GLU A 43 17.37 4.91 -11.72
N LEU A 44 16.88 4.06 -12.63
CA LEU A 44 16.88 2.61 -12.40
C LEU A 44 18.32 2.09 -12.33
N LYS A 45 18.56 1.32 -11.30
CA LYS A 45 19.82 0.60 -11.06
C LYS A 45 19.55 -0.63 -10.21
N ASP A 46 20.45 -1.58 -10.23
CA ASP A 46 20.40 -2.71 -9.31
C ASP A 46 20.51 -2.21 -7.85
N ILE A 47 19.78 -2.83 -6.97
CA ILE A 47 19.67 -2.46 -5.57
C ILE A 47 19.54 -3.71 -4.69
N ASP A 48 20.26 -3.77 -3.58
CA ASP A 48 20.20 -4.86 -2.59
C ASP A 48 20.38 -6.28 -3.20
N GLY A 49 21.22 -6.42 -4.26
CA GLY A 49 21.41 -7.68 -4.98
C GLY A 49 20.29 -8.05 -5.96
N ILE A 50 19.34 -7.17 -6.18
CA ILE A 50 18.22 -7.34 -7.09
C ILE A 50 18.57 -6.75 -8.46
N HIS A 51 18.42 -7.52 -9.55
CA HIS A 51 18.60 -7.05 -10.92
C HIS A 51 17.38 -6.30 -11.43
N VAL A 52 17.53 -5.02 -11.76
CA VAL A 52 16.39 -4.14 -12.13
C VAL A 52 16.36 -3.86 -13.63
N ILE A 53 15.29 -4.27 -14.28
CA ILE A 53 15.07 -4.13 -15.73
C ILE A 53 13.95 -3.14 -15.99
N GLY A 54 14.29 -1.97 -16.51
CA GLY A 54 13.30 -0.97 -16.94
C GLY A 54 12.66 -1.35 -18.27
N THR A 55 11.32 -1.30 -18.33
CA THR A 55 10.61 -1.46 -19.61
C THR A 55 10.81 -0.22 -20.49
N ARG A 56 10.77 -0.39 -21.81
CA ARG A 56 10.75 0.74 -22.75
C ARG A 56 9.32 1.24 -22.94
N GLY A 57 9.14 2.56 -23.08
CA GLY A 57 7.82 3.12 -23.42
C GLY A 57 7.56 4.49 -22.81
N ILE A 58 6.54 5.16 -23.35
CA ILE A 58 6.08 6.49 -22.91
C ILE A 58 4.88 6.30 -21.99
N ASN A 59 4.82 7.10 -20.94
CA ASN A 59 3.72 7.06 -19.97
C ASN A 59 2.53 7.90 -20.49
N VAL A 60 1.65 7.30 -21.31
CA VAL A 60 0.47 7.96 -21.85
C VAL A 60 -0.75 7.64 -20.98
N PRO A 61 -1.43 8.64 -20.39
CA PRO A 61 -2.66 8.44 -19.64
C PRO A 61 -3.71 7.65 -20.45
N GLY A 62 -4.46 6.77 -19.78
CA GLY A 62 -5.52 5.95 -20.40
C GLY A 62 -5.04 4.65 -21.08
N VAL A 63 -3.83 4.62 -21.61
CA VAL A 63 -3.25 3.41 -22.25
C VAL A 63 -2.01 2.87 -21.53
N ARG A 64 -1.59 3.51 -20.44
CA ARG A 64 -0.39 3.16 -19.68
C ARG A 64 -0.34 1.68 -19.31
N GLY A 65 -1.43 1.11 -18.82
CA GLY A 65 -1.49 -0.30 -18.40
C GLY A 65 -1.28 -1.26 -19.57
N LEU A 66 -1.94 -1.03 -20.71
CA LEU A 66 -1.78 -1.86 -21.90
C LEU A 66 -0.36 -1.77 -22.49
N MET A 67 0.21 -0.56 -22.49
CA MET A 67 1.60 -0.37 -22.94
C MET A 67 2.58 -1.08 -22.00
N PHE A 68 2.39 -0.97 -20.68
CA PHE A 68 3.24 -1.67 -19.71
C PHE A 68 3.13 -3.18 -19.89
N LYS A 69 1.92 -3.75 -19.98
CA LYS A 69 1.71 -5.18 -20.27
C LYS A 69 2.53 -5.63 -21.48
N LYS A 70 2.41 -4.92 -22.62
CA LYS A 70 3.13 -5.25 -23.87
C LYS A 70 4.65 -5.20 -23.69
N ASN A 71 5.17 -4.16 -23.01
CA ASN A 71 6.59 -3.94 -22.84
C ASN A 71 7.19 -4.88 -21.77
N ALA A 72 6.45 -5.19 -20.73
CA ALA A 72 6.84 -6.17 -19.72
C ALA A 72 6.94 -7.59 -20.32
N LYS A 73 6.01 -7.97 -21.19
CA LYS A 73 6.11 -9.24 -21.96
C LYS A 73 7.41 -9.29 -22.76
N ARG A 74 7.74 -8.22 -23.50
CA ARG A 74 9.01 -8.19 -24.27
C ARG A 74 10.23 -8.27 -23.36
N ALA A 75 10.21 -7.61 -22.22
CA ALA A 75 11.31 -7.64 -21.27
C ALA A 75 11.47 -9.03 -20.66
N LEU A 76 10.36 -9.72 -20.34
CA LEU A 76 10.37 -11.11 -19.89
C LEU A 76 10.94 -12.05 -20.96
N GLU A 77 10.46 -11.96 -22.21
CA GLU A 77 10.99 -12.79 -23.32
C GLU A 77 12.50 -12.59 -23.50
N ASN A 78 12.97 -11.34 -23.49
CA ASN A 78 14.41 -11.04 -23.60
C ASN A 78 15.22 -11.54 -22.39
N LEU A 79 14.61 -11.61 -21.20
CA LEU A 79 15.24 -12.19 -20.01
C LEU A 79 15.35 -13.71 -20.16
N LEU A 80 14.31 -14.37 -20.62
CA LEU A 80 14.28 -15.84 -20.83
C LEU A 80 15.23 -16.32 -21.94
N GLU A 81 15.67 -15.46 -22.84
CA GLU A 81 16.73 -15.76 -23.80
C GLU A 81 18.14 -15.84 -23.14
N LYS A 82 18.28 -15.33 -21.93
CA LYS A 82 19.58 -15.17 -21.24
C LYS A 82 19.67 -15.95 -19.95
N GLU A 83 18.53 -16.17 -19.29
CA GLU A 83 18.42 -16.69 -17.94
C GLU A 83 17.35 -17.77 -17.86
N ASP A 84 17.67 -18.86 -17.19
CA ASP A 84 16.71 -19.94 -16.89
C ASP A 84 15.88 -19.54 -15.67
N ILE A 85 14.73 -18.90 -15.90
CA ILE A 85 13.83 -18.42 -14.85
C ILE A 85 12.92 -19.55 -14.38
N ASP A 86 12.93 -19.79 -13.06
CA ASP A 86 12.12 -20.84 -12.41
C ASP A 86 10.68 -20.37 -12.12
N ILE A 87 10.54 -19.09 -11.73
CA ILE A 87 9.24 -18.50 -11.31
C ILE A 87 9.08 -17.11 -11.94
N ILE A 88 7.87 -16.82 -12.43
CA ILE A 88 7.45 -15.47 -12.79
C ILE A 88 6.35 -15.00 -11.84
N HIS A 89 6.51 -13.84 -11.20
CA HIS A 89 5.53 -13.28 -10.27
C HIS A 89 5.07 -11.89 -10.70
N GLY A 90 3.79 -11.75 -11.04
CA GLY A 90 3.17 -10.48 -11.40
C GLY A 90 2.52 -9.79 -10.19
N HIS A 91 2.90 -8.55 -9.91
CA HIS A 91 2.27 -7.74 -8.87
C HIS A 91 1.26 -6.76 -9.48
N TYR A 92 0.02 -6.84 -9.07
CA TYR A 92 -1.25 -6.52 -9.69
C TYR A 92 -1.72 -7.57 -10.70
N LEU A 93 -2.98 -7.92 -10.67
CA LEU A 93 -3.60 -8.82 -11.65
C LEU A 93 -3.54 -8.24 -13.07
N PHE A 94 -3.63 -6.90 -13.19
CA PHE A 94 -3.43 -6.15 -14.43
C PHE A 94 -2.67 -4.84 -14.11
N PRO A 95 -1.66 -4.47 -14.90
CA PRO A 95 -1.17 -5.09 -16.16
C PRO A 95 -0.09 -6.17 -15.96
N ALA A 96 0.60 -6.18 -14.81
CA ALA A 96 1.79 -7.01 -14.58
C ALA A 96 1.47 -8.50 -14.56
N GLY A 97 0.43 -8.92 -13.81
CA GLY A 97 -0.03 -10.31 -13.77
C GLY A 97 -0.43 -10.84 -15.14
N ALA A 98 -1.12 -10.01 -15.94
CA ALA A 98 -1.45 -10.41 -17.30
C ALA A 98 -0.20 -10.63 -18.19
N ALA A 99 0.85 -9.84 -18.02
CA ALA A 99 2.12 -10.06 -18.72
C ALA A 99 2.82 -11.32 -18.23
N ALA A 100 2.88 -11.52 -16.92
CA ALA A 100 3.51 -12.67 -16.27
C ALA A 100 2.85 -13.99 -16.70
N VAL A 101 1.53 -14.10 -16.57
CA VAL A 101 0.76 -15.31 -16.90
C VAL A 101 0.83 -15.64 -18.39
N GLU A 102 0.74 -14.66 -19.29
CA GLU A 102 0.84 -14.92 -20.74
C GLU A 102 2.23 -15.45 -21.14
N VAL A 103 3.31 -14.95 -20.54
CA VAL A 103 4.67 -15.42 -20.84
C VAL A 103 4.94 -16.77 -20.15
N GLY A 104 4.60 -16.89 -18.88
CA GLY A 104 4.82 -18.14 -18.14
C GLY A 104 4.11 -19.34 -18.77
N ASN A 105 2.84 -19.20 -19.15
CA ASN A 105 2.09 -20.25 -19.82
C ASN A 105 2.69 -20.63 -21.18
N LYS A 106 3.22 -19.66 -21.93
CA LYS A 106 3.87 -19.90 -23.22
C LYS A 106 5.15 -20.73 -23.06
N HIS A 107 5.89 -20.52 -21.97
CA HIS A 107 7.19 -21.16 -21.73
C HIS A 107 7.13 -22.28 -20.67
N ASN A 108 5.94 -22.65 -20.17
CA ASN A 108 5.72 -23.63 -19.10
C ASN A 108 6.49 -23.29 -17.80
N ILE A 109 6.57 -22.01 -17.45
CA ILE A 109 7.20 -21.52 -16.23
C ILE A 109 6.11 -21.27 -15.19
N LYS A 110 6.36 -21.66 -13.94
CA LYS A 110 5.45 -21.41 -12.80
C LYS A 110 5.14 -19.92 -12.64
N THR A 111 3.86 -19.60 -12.51
CA THR A 111 3.38 -18.21 -12.49
C THR A 111 2.54 -17.90 -11.27
N TYR A 112 2.94 -16.89 -10.54
CA TYR A 112 2.21 -16.37 -9.41
C TYR A 112 1.77 -14.94 -9.65
N VAL A 113 0.67 -14.52 -9.01
CA VAL A 113 0.20 -13.15 -9.06
C VAL A 113 -0.23 -12.67 -7.68
N THR A 114 0.11 -11.43 -7.33
CA THR A 114 -0.39 -10.77 -6.12
C THR A 114 -1.37 -9.65 -6.47
N ALA A 115 -2.57 -9.74 -5.94
CA ALA A 115 -3.56 -8.66 -5.99
C ALA A 115 -3.26 -7.64 -4.87
N HIS A 116 -3.24 -6.36 -5.24
CA HIS A 116 -2.95 -5.24 -4.32
C HIS A 116 -4.16 -4.35 -4.04
N GLY A 117 -5.31 -4.62 -4.66
CA GLY A 117 -6.60 -4.00 -4.36
C GLY A 117 -7.12 -3.06 -5.45
N SER A 118 -6.34 -2.11 -5.99
CA SER A 118 -6.85 -1.23 -7.05
C SER A 118 -7.22 -1.99 -8.33
N ASP A 119 -6.59 -3.11 -8.57
CA ASP A 119 -6.95 -4.06 -9.64
C ASP A 119 -8.37 -4.63 -9.46
N MET A 120 -8.79 -4.90 -8.22
CA MET A 120 -10.14 -5.40 -7.93
C MET A 120 -11.14 -4.27 -7.66
N PHE A 121 -10.81 -3.33 -6.79
CA PHE A 121 -11.75 -2.28 -6.36
C PHE A 121 -12.04 -1.24 -7.45
N GLU A 122 -11.07 -0.97 -8.32
CA GLU A 122 -11.18 0.04 -9.36
C GLU A 122 -11.28 -0.58 -10.77
N LEU A 123 -10.26 -1.30 -11.22
CA LEU A 123 -10.18 -1.77 -12.61
C LEU A 123 -11.21 -2.87 -12.93
N TYR A 124 -11.33 -3.86 -12.06
CA TYR A 124 -12.28 -4.97 -12.25
C TYR A 124 -13.73 -4.48 -12.27
N LYS A 125 -14.07 -3.52 -11.39
CA LYS A 125 -15.44 -3.00 -11.27
C LYS A 125 -15.81 -2.05 -12.42
N SER A 126 -14.85 -1.22 -12.89
CA SER A 126 -15.13 -0.12 -13.81
C SER A 126 -14.86 -0.42 -15.29
N GLN A 127 -14.00 -1.41 -15.62
CA GLN A 127 -13.52 -1.63 -16.98
C GLN A 127 -13.77 -3.05 -17.49
N PRO A 128 -14.83 -3.30 -18.31
CA PRO A 128 -15.22 -4.65 -18.74
C PRO A 128 -14.13 -5.46 -19.45
N LEU A 129 -13.32 -4.82 -20.31
CA LEU A 129 -12.22 -5.49 -21.02
C LEU A 129 -11.10 -5.91 -20.04
N ILE A 130 -10.76 -5.06 -19.07
CA ILE A 130 -9.77 -5.39 -18.06
C ILE A 130 -10.32 -6.47 -17.11
N ARG A 131 -11.61 -6.43 -16.78
CA ARG A 131 -12.29 -7.49 -16.02
C ARG A 131 -12.10 -8.87 -16.65
N SER A 132 -12.33 -8.99 -17.97
CA SER A 132 -12.08 -10.25 -18.69
C SER A 132 -10.63 -10.70 -18.54
N THR A 133 -9.69 -9.80 -18.77
CA THR A 133 -8.26 -10.08 -18.62
C THR A 133 -7.90 -10.52 -17.20
N ILE A 134 -8.44 -9.86 -16.16
CA ILE A 134 -8.23 -10.24 -14.76
C ILE A 134 -8.78 -11.65 -14.49
N ARG A 135 -9.97 -11.97 -15.00
CA ARG A 135 -10.54 -13.33 -14.88
C ARG A 135 -9.66 -14.39 -15.54
N ASP A 136 -9.08 -14.08 -16.71
CA ASP A 136 -8.13 -14.96 -17.39
C ASP A 136 -6.84 -15.15 -16.59
N VAL A 137 -6.32 -14.09 -15.97
CA VAL A 137 -5.16 -14.16 -15.07
C VAL A 137 -5.48 -15.04 -13.85
N LEU A 138 -6.60 -14.80 -13.19
CA LEU A 138 -7.04 -15.60 -12.04
C LEU A 138 -7.24 -17.05 -12.37
N LYS A 139 -7.72 -17.37 -13.58
CA LYS A 139 -7.90 -18.74 -14.06
C LYS A 139 -6.58 -19.46 -14.33
N ASN A 140 -5.64 -18.77 -14.96
CA ASN A 140 -4.46 -19.39 -15.59
C ASN A 140 -3.15 -19.22 -14.79
N ALA A 141 -3.11 -18.43 -13.72
CA ALA A 141 -1.98 -18.40 -12.80
C ALA A 141 -1.92 -19.70 -11.99
N ASP A 142 -0.74 -20.19 -11.64
CA ASP A 142 -0.54 -21.36 -10.77
C ASP A 142 -0.92 -21.07 -9.31
N GLY A 143 -0.66 -19.84 -8.84
CA GLY A 143 -1.11 -19.36 -7.53
C GLY A 143 -1.47 -17.88 -7.54
N VAL A 144 -2.37 -17.51 -6.64
CA VAL A 144 -2.85 -16.14 -6.46
C VAL A 144 -2.65 -15.73 -5.00
N PHE A 145 -2.11 -14.54 -4.77
CA PHE A 145 -1.96 -13.98 -3.44
C PHE A 145 -2.83 -12.74 -3.29
N ALA A 146 -3.46 -12.63 -2.13
CA ALA A 146 -4.21 -11.44 -1.73
C ALA A 146 -3.54 -10.82 -0.50
N VAL A 147 -3.43 -9.50 -0.47
CA VAL A 147 -2.78 -8.78 0.65
C VAL A 147 -3.66 -8.66 1.89
N SER A 148 -4.87 -9.22 1.87
CA SER A 148 -5.79 -9.28 3.02
C SER A 148 -6.88 -10.32 2.80
N ASN A 149 -7.54 -10.76 3.89
CA ASN A 149 -8.74 -11.61 3.81
C ASN A 149 -9.88 -10.92 3.06
N ALA A 150 -10.08 -9.63 3.31
CA ALA A 150 -11.10 -8.85 2.62
C ALA A 150 -10.89 -8.87 1.10
N LEU A 151 -9.67 -8.69 0.63
CA LEU A 151 -9.34 -8.77 -0.79
C LEU A 151 -9.46 -10.19 -1.34
N MET A 152 -9.08 -11.21 -0.56
CA MET A 152 -9.28 -12.61 -0.93
C MET A 152 -10.76 -12.91 -1.17
N HIS A 153 -11.65 -12.48 -0.28
CA HIS A 153 -13.10 -12.66 -0.42
C HIS A 153 -13.63 -11.97 -1.70
N GLU A 154 -13.18 -10.76 -2.02
CA GLU A 154 -13.54 -10.06 -3.26
C GLU A 154 -13.07 -10.84 -4.51
N ILE A 155 -11.89 -11.47 -4.47
CA ILE A 155 -11.39 -12.29 -5.57
C ILE A 155 -12.21 -13.58 -5.70
N VAL A 156 -12.49 -14.28 -4.61
CA VAL A 156 -13.31 -15.50 -4.63
C VAL A 156 -14.73 -15.18 -5.13
N ALA A 157 -15.29 -14.03 -4.75
CA ALA A 157 -16.60 -13.57 -5.22
C ALA A 157 -16.69 -13.31 -6.74
N THR A 158 -15.54 -13.28 -7.46
CA THR A 158 -15.55 -13.23 -8.93
C THR A 158 -16.15 -14.48 -9.57
N GLY A 159 -16.23 -15.60 -8.83
CA GLY A 159 -16.74 -16.86 -9.33
C GLY A 159 -15.85 -17.54 -10.40
N VAL A 160 -14.56 -17.22 -10.43
CA VAL A 160 -13.60 -17.92 -11.29
C VAL A 160 -13.41 -19.33 -10.74
N VAL A 161 -13.65 -20.34 -11.57
CA VAL A 161 -13.56 -21.75 -11.17
C VAL A 161 -12.15 -22.11 -10.71
N GLY A 162 -12.02 -22.78 -9.55
CA GLY A 162 -10.76 -23.25 -8.97
C GLY A 162 -9.95 -22.14 -8.28
N ILE A 163 -10.46 -20.89 -8.18
CA ILE A 163 -9.71 -19.81 -7.54
C ILE A 163 -9.54 -20.04 -6.03
N ALA A 164 -10.54 -20.62 -5.37
CA ALA A 164 -10.49 -20.86 -3.94
C ALA A 164 -9.38 -21.85 -3.53
N ASP A 165 -9.01 -22.77 -4.42
CA ASP A 165 -8.00 -23.80 -4.14
C ASP A 165 -6.57 -23.30 -4.29
N LYS A 166 -6.36 -22.15 -4.95
CA LYS A 166 -5.04 -21.60 -5.26
C LYS A 166 -4.80 -20.18 -4.77
N ILE A 167 -5.77 -19.58 -4.06
CA ILE A 167 -5.60 -18.27 -3.46
C ILE A 167 -5.10 -18.41 -2.02
N LYS A 168 -4.06 -17.64 -1.68
CA LYS A 168 -3.49 -17.58 -0.34
C LYS A 168 -3.36 -16.12 0.09
N ILE A 169 -3.32 -15.88 1.39
CA ILE A 169 -3.04 -14.55 1.93
C ILE A 169 -1.53 -14.34 2.00
N SER A 170 -1.08 -13.19 1.55
CA SER A 170 0.28 -12.71 1.71
C SER A 170 0.19 -11.25 2.14
N TRP A 171 0.13 -11.03 3.45
CA TRP A 171 0.03 -9.68 4.01
C TRP A 171 1.22 -8.82 3.61
N ASN A 172 0.95 -7.52 3.44
CA ASN A 172 2.05 -6.57 3.35
C ASN A 172 2.78 -6.50 4.70
N SER A 173 4.05 -6.18 4.65
CA SER A 173 4.89 -6.06 5.85
C SER A 173 5.42 -4.65 6.03
N VAL A 174 5.88 -4.36 7.24
CA VAL A 174 6.55 -3.12 7.62
C VAL A 174 7.99 -3.42 8.08
N ASP A 175 8.91 -2.60 7.63
CA ASP A 175 10.29 -2.59 8.14
C ASP A 175 10.31 -1.91 9.52
N ILE A 176 10.34 -2.72 10.59
CA ILE A 176 10.30 -2.25 11.99
C ILE A 176 11.58 -1.54 12.43
N ASP A 177 12.69 -1.70 11.73
CA ASP A 177 13.93 -0.99 12.02
C ASP A 177 13.89 0.41 11.40
N LYS A 178 13.34 0.53 10.19
CA LYS A 178 13.11 1.80 9.50
C LYS A 178 12.01 2.59 10.19
N PHE A 179 10.86 1.97 10.45
CA PHE A 179 9.73 2.57 11.17
C PHE A 179 9.81 2.18 12.65
N SER A 180 10.27 3.12 13.46
CA SER A 180 10.48 2.92 14.90
C SER A 180 10.18 4.19 15.68
N PRO A 181 9.87 4.08 16.97
CA PRO A 181 9.73 5.26 17.83
C PRO A 181 11.00 6.10 17.78
N LYS A 182 10.86 7.39 17.52
CA LYS A 182 11.96 8.36 17.43
C LYS A 182 11.59 9.64 18.19
N ASN A 183 12.55 10.18 18.90
CA ASN A 183 12.42 11.49 19.55
C ASN A 183 13.09 12.56 18.67
N ASP A 184 12.59 12.73 17.45
CA ASP A 184 13.07 13.73 16.50
C ASP A 184 12.03 14.85 16.39
N SER A 185 12.40 16.05 16.81
CA SER A 185 11.54 17.25 16.76
C SER A 185 11.63 18.00 15.42
N SER A 186 12.52 17.60 14.53
CA SER A 186 12.82 18.36 13.30
C SER A 186 11.59 18.66 12.45
N PHE A 187 10.68 17.70 12.31
CA PHE A 187 9.43 17.89 11.59
C PHE A 187 8.49 18.89 12.31
N LYS A 188 8.39 18.79 13.64
CA LYS A 188 7.59 19.73 14.43
C LYS A 188 8.14 21.16 14.34
N GLU A 189 9.45 21.29 14.33
CA GLU A 189 10.13 22.58 14.19
C GLU A 189 9.97 23.15 12.77
N GLU A 190 10.11 22.30 11.72
CA GLU A 190 9.92 22.69 10.30
C GLU A 190 8.57 23.38 10.07
N TYR A 191 7.51 22.89 10.74
CA TYR A 191 6.14 23.40 10.58
C TYR A 191 5.62 24.19 11.79
N SER A 192 6.46 24.45 12.80
CA SER A 192 6.08 25.17 14.04
C SER A 192 4.92 24.51 14.80
N LEU A 193 4.95 23.17 14.94
CA LEU A 193 3.90 22.34 15.54
C LEU A 193 4.26 21.92 16.98
N LEU A 194 4.52 22.88 17.87
CA LEU A 194 5.11 22.59 19.18
C LEU A 194 4.10 22.61 20.33
N ASP A 195 2.92 23.21 20.15
CA ASP A 195 2.00 23.56 21.23
C ASP A 195 0.70 22.75 21.27
N LYS A 196 0.43 21.92 20.24
CA LYS A 196 -0.77 21.12 20.15
C LYS A 196 -0.47 19.68 19.72
N PRO A 197 -1.34 18.71 20.06
CA PRO A 197 -1.27 17.36 19.49
C PRO A 197 -1.36 17.38 17.97
N ILE A 198 -0.80 16.35 17.32
CA ILE A 198 -0.79 16.19 15.87
C ILE A 198 -1.62 14.96 15.49
N VAL A 199 -2.69 15.20 14.73
CA VAL A 199 -3.42 14.16 14.00
C VAL A 199 -2.90 14.15 12.56
N MET A 200 -2.42 13.01 12.10
CA MET A 200 -1.72 12.90 10.82
C MET A 200 -2.46 11.98 9.85
N PHE A 201 -2.57 12.40 8.60
CA PHE A 201 -2.92 11.56 7.46
C PHE A 201 -1.70 11.43 6.54
N VAL A 202 -1.44 10.23 6.04
CA VAL A 202 -0.39 9.98 5.04
C VAL A 202 -0.97 9.17 3.88
N GLY A 203 -0.87 9.69 2.66
CA GLY A 203 -1.32 8.97 1.47
C GLY A 203 -1.64 9.84 0.26
N ASN A 204 -1.96 9.19 -0.87
CA ASN A 204 -2.37 9.88 -2.08
C ASN A 204 -3.71 10.62 -1.89
N LEU A 205 -3.79 11.86 -2.34
CA LEU A 205 -4.99 12.70 -2.25
C LEU A 205 -5.96 12.38 -3.39
N ILE A 206 -6.64 11.24 -3.26
CA ILE A 206 -7.67 10.73 -4.18
C ILE A 206 -8.98 10.52 -3.44
N LYS A 207 -10.10 10.47 -4.18
CA LYS A 207 -11.45 10.34 -3.60
C LYS A 207 -11.56 9.16 -2.61
N ARG A 208 -10.98 8.01 -2.94
CA ARG A 208 -11.01 6.81 -2.12
C ARG A 208 -10.41 6.99 -0.72
N LYS A 209 -9.40 7.86 -0.58
CA LYS A 209 -8.73 8.16 0.70
C LYS A 209 -9.52 9.09 1.63
N ASN A 210 -10.58 9.72 1.12
CA ASN A 210 -11.60 10.43 1.91
C ASN A 210 -11.08 11.56 2.81
N VAL A 211 -10.05 12.27 2.37
CA VAL A 211 -9.50 13.42 3.13
C VAL A 211 -10.54 14.55 3.28
N ASP A 212 -11.50 14.63 2.36
CA ASP A 212 -12.60 15.61 2.46
C ASP A 212 -13.43 15.43 3.74
N SER A 213 -13.82 14.18 4.09
CA SER A 213 -14.51 13.88 5.34
C SER A 213 -13.64 14.12 6.58
N LEU A 214 -12.30 13.98 6.46
CA LEU A 214 -11.37 14.29 7.55
C LEU A 214 -11.32 15.81 7.82
N LEU A 215 -11.38 16.65 6.77
CA LEU A 215 -11.51 18.11 6.92
C LEU A 215 -12.85 18.50 7.54
N GLU A 216 -13.95 17.84 7.15
CA GLU A 216 -15.25 18.06 7.79
C GLU A 216 -15.23 17.63 9.28
N ALA A 217 -14.58 16.51 9.59
CA ALA A 217 -14.40 16.05 10.96
C ALA A 217 -13.61 17.08 11.78
N LYS A 218 -12.54 17.69 11.21
CA LYS A 218 -11.77 18.75 11.88
C LYS A 218 -12.65 19.92 12.32
N LYS A 219 -13.63 20.31 11.52
CA LYS A 219 -14.60 21.38 11.89
C LYS A 219 -15.56 20.94 13.00
N ALA A 220 -15.87 19.66 13.09
CA ALA A 220 -16.84 19.10 14.03
C ALA A 220 -16.22 18.69 15.38
N THR A 221 -14.88 18.52 15.47
CA THR A 221 -14.20 18.15 16.71
C THR A 221 -14.23 19.28 17.75
N LYS A 222 -14.18 18.88 19.02
CA LYS A 222 -14.09 19.77 20.20
C LYS A 222 -12.64 19.96 20.65
N SER A 223 -11.76 19.02 20.30
CA SER A 223 -10.35 19.04 20.65
C SER A 223 -9.57 20.01 19.77
N ASP A 224 -8.52 20.58 20.33
CA ASP A 224 -7.59 21.46 19.64
C ASP A 224 -6.34 20.67 19.24
N TYR A 225 -6.02 20.61 17.93
CA TYR A 225 -4.90 19.84 17.39
C TYR A 225 -4.51 20.34 15.99
N TYR A 226 -3.31 20.04 15.57
CA TYR A 226 -2.89 20.21 14.18
C TYR A 226 -3.33 19.00 13.35
N LEU A 227 -4.00 19.24 12.23
CA LEU A 227 -4.25 18.23 11.20
C LEU A 227 -3.17 18.32 10.13
N VAL A 228 -2.27 17.34 10.11
CA VAL A 228 -1.19 17.27 9.13
C VAL A 228 -1.55 16.28 8.02
N VAL A 229 -1.62 16.78 6.80
CA VAL A 229 -1.94 16.00 5.61
C VAL A 229 -0.67 15.84 4.77
N VAL A 230 -0.08 14.64 4.83
CA VAL A 230 1.14 14.27 4.10
C VAL A 230 0.76 13.53 2.82
N GLY A 231 1.08 14.12 1.67
CA GLY A 231 0.84 13.52 0.37
C GLY A 231 0.44 14.50 -0.70
N ASP A 232 0.34 13.98 -1.92
CA ASP A 232 -0.09 14.72 -3.10
C ASP A 232 -1.11 13.91 -3.90
N GLY A 233 -1.73 14.50 -4.89
CA GLY A 233 -2.69 13.81 -5.75
C GLY A 233 -3.68 14.76 -6.43
N PRO A 234 -4.56 14.21 -7.27
CA PRO A 234 -5.52 15.02 -8.06
C PRO A 234 -6.41 15.95 -7.23
N LEU A 235 -6.63 15.64 -5.95
CA LEU A 235 -7.47 16.44 -5.05
C LEU A 235 -6.69 17.51 -4.26
N TYR A 236 -5.36 17.55 -4.33
CA TYR A 236 -4.53 18.47 -3.55
C TYR A 236 -5.04 19.93 -3.62
N LYS A 237 -5.14 20.47 -4.84
CA LYS A 237 -5.60 21.87 -5.04
C LYS A 237 -7.04 22.11 -4.55
N LYS A 238 -7.92 21.10 -4.71
CA LYS A 238 -9.31 21.22 -4.24
C LYS A 238 -9.37 21.26 -2.71
N LEU A 239 -8.59 20.40 -2.05
CA LEU A 239 -8.60 20.28 -0.59
C LEU A 239 -7.93 21.49 0.09
N THR A 240 -6.81 21.99 -0.44
CA THR A 240 -6.16 23.22 0.07
C THR A 240 -7.06 24.44 -0.08
N LYS A 241 -7.70 24.59 -1.26
CA LYS A 241 -8.67 25.67 -1.50
C LYS A 241 -9.86 25.60 -0.53
N LYS A 242 -10.38 24.40 -0.26
CA LYS A 242 -11.46 24.21 0.73
C LYS A 242 -11.06 24.70 2.12
N VAL A 243 -9.84 24.36 2.57
CA VAL A 243 -9.33 24.81 3.87
C VAL A 243 -9.26 26.34 3.96
N GLU A 244 -8.81 26.99 2.88
CA GLU A 244 -8.76 28.46 2.79
C GLU A 244 -10.17 29.09 2.77
N GLU A 245 -11.07 28.62 1.88
CA GLU A 245 -12.42 29.18 1.69
C GLU A 245 -13.31 28.98 2.93
N GLU A 246 -13.17 27.85 3.62
CA GLU A 246 -13.98 27.53 4.80
C GLU A 246 -13.28 27.93 6.12
N ASN A 247 -12.09 28.53 6.05
CA ASN A 247 -11.27 28.94 7.21
C ASN A 247 -11.09 27.82 8.23
N ILE A 248 -10.73 26.60 7.78
CA ILE A 248 -10.50 25.45 8.68
C ILE A 248 -9.14 25.66 9.38
N PRO A 249 -9.10 25.84 10.71
CA PRO A 249 -7.87 26.18 11.41
C PRO A 249 -6.91 24.99 11.54
N ASP A 250 -5.62 25.27 11.66
CA ASP A 250 -4.57 24.32 12.03
C ASP A 250 -4.45 23.10 11.09
N VAL A 251 -4.70 23.29 9.79
CA VAL A 251 -4.54 22.28 8.75
C VAL A 251 -3.28 22.57 7.93
N ILE A 252 -2.37 21.60 7.89
CA ILE A 252 -1.10 21.72 7.20
C ILE A 252 -1.02 20.66 6.08
N PHE A 253 -0.80 21.09 4.85
CA PHE A 253 -0.50 20.21 3.71
C PHE A 253 1.00 20.26 3.42
N THR A 254 1.70 19.15 3.60
CA THR A 254 3.15 19.09 3.36
C THR A 254 3.51 18.81 1.89
N GLY A 255 2.54 18.38 1.08
CA GLY A 255 2.84 17.76 -0.22
C GLY A 255 3.42 16.35 -0.07
N SER A 256 3.96 15.82 -1.16
CA SER A 256 4.59 14.50 -1.17
C SER A 256 5.91 14.52 -0.41
N ARG A 257 6.09 13.54 0.49
CA ARG A 257 7.32 13.36 1.29
C ARG A 257 7.89 11.95 1.06
N THR A 258 9.22 11.84 1.08
CA THR A 258 9.96 10.56 0.92
C THR A 258 10.53 10.03 2.23
N ASP A 259 10.42 10.81 3.30
CA ASP A 259 10.98 10.58 4.63
C ASP A 259 9.89 10.31 5.68
N VAL A 260 8.83 9.60 5.28
CA VAL A 260 7.66 9.32 6.15
C VAL A 260 8.05 8.59 7.44
N GLU A 261 9.11 7.80 7.43
CA GLU A 261 9.66 7.12 8.61
C GLU A 261 10.27 8.07 9.65
N LYS A 262 10.50 9.34 9.27
CA LYS A 262 10.94 10.41 10.19
C LYS A 262 9.75 11.26 10.63
N ILE A 263 8.71 11.35 9.80
CA ILE A 263 7.55 12.21 10.02
C ILE A 263 6.52 11.52 10.92
N ILE A 264 6.18 10.25 10.66
CA ILE A 264 5.16 9.51 11.41
C ILE A 264 5.45 9.49 12.92
N PRO A 265 6.69 9.33 13.41
CA PRO A 265 6.99 9.41 14.84
C PRO A 265 6.59 10.71 15.51
N SER A 266 6.41 11.81 14.75
CA SER A 266 6.04 13.12 15.29
C SER A 266 4.54 13.28 15.58
N CYS A 267 3.66 12.40 15.05
CA CYS A 267 2.23 12.50 15.32
C CYS A 267 1.86 11.89 16.68
N ASP A 268 0.68 12.26 17.17
CA ASP A 268 0.04 11.64 18.34
C ASP A 268 -0.93 10.54 17.93
N VAL A 269 -1.58 10.70 16.76
CA VAL A 269 -2.52 9.75 16.18
C VAL A 269 -2.40 9.77 14.65
N LEU A 270 -2.41 8.62 14.00
CA LEU A 270 -2.53 8.53 12.54
C LEU A 270 -3.97 8.15 12.15
N VAL A 271 -4.54 8.86 11.17
CA VAL A 271 -5.93 8.66 10.70
C VAL A 271 -5.97 8.25 9.24
N LEU A 272 -6.66 7.15 8.92
CA LEU A 272 -6.88 6.67 7.56
C LEU A 272 -8.39 6.43 7.30
N PRO A 273 -9.17 7.47 6.94
CA PRO A 273 -10.63 7.38 6.80
C PRO A 273 -11.09 6.90 5.42
N SER A 274 -10.38 5.99 4.79
CA SER A 274 -10.60 5.53 3.43
C SER A 274 -11.99 4.92 3.22
N PHE A 275 -12.64 5.18 2.09
CA PHE A 275 -13.90 4.48 1.71
C PHE A 275 -13.68 3.01 1.35
N SER A 276 -12.51 2.66 0.88
CA SER A 276 -12.08 1.27 0.69
C SER A 276 -10.57 1.18 0.76
N GLU A 277 -10.07 0.09 1.34
CA GLU A 277 -8.63 -0.16 1.48
C GLU A 277 -8.35 -1.65 1.41
N SER A 278 -7.36 -2.03 0.63
CA SER A 278 -6.96 -3.44 0.53
C SER A 278 -6.18 -3.92 1.74
N PHE A 279 -5.38 -3.03 2.35
CA PHE A 279 -4.61 -3.35 3.54
C PHE A 279 -4.45 -2.12 4.44
N GLY A 280 -3.70 -1.09 4.02
CA GLY A 280 -3.44 0.11 4.81
C GLY A 280 -2.03 0.15 5.39
N LEU A 281 -1.00 0.00 4.54
CA LEU A 281 0.42 -0.01 4.95
C LEU A 281 0.77 1.09 5.96
N VAL A 282 0.28 2.31 5.75
CA VAL A 282 0.58 3.43 6.63
C VAL A 282 0.12 3.22 8.08
N LEU A 283 -0.91 2.38 8.29
CA LEU A 283 -1.36 2.05 9.64
C LEU A 283 -0.32 1.18 10.37
N ILE A 284 0.22 0.15 9.70
CA ILE A 284 1.27 -0.67 10.31
C ILE A 284 2.59 0.10 10.45
N GLU A 285 2.87 1.06 9.57
CA GLU A 285 4.00 2.01 9.69
C GLU A 285 3.85 2.89 10.94
N ALA A 286 2.64 3.41 11.19
CA ALA A 286 2.35 4.17 12.40
C ALA A 286 2.43 3.32 13.67
N LEU A 287 1.84 2.12 13.65
CA LEU A 287 1.93 1.18 14.75
C LEU A 287 3.38 0.81 15.07
N ALA A 288 4.22 0.58 14.04
CA ALA A 288 5.66 0.32 14.21
C ALA A 288 6.39 1.49 14.89
N CYS A 289 5.95 2.73 14.63
CA CYS A 289 6.43 3.93 15.29
C CYS A 289 5.84 4.14 16.72
N GLY A 290 5.04 3.19 17.23
CA GLY A 290 4.39 3.30 18.54
C GLY A 290 3.22 4.29 18.55
N LYS A 291 2.58 4.56 17.39
CA LYS A 291 1.48 5.52 17.29
C LYS A 291 0.14 4.81 17.16
N PRO A 292 -0.87 5.16 17.97
CA PRO A 292 -2.21 4.64 17.85
C PRO A 292 -2.85 5.15 16.56
N VAL A 293 -3.82 4.39 16.05
CA VAL A 293 -4.41 4.65 14.76
C VAL A 293 -5.93 4.78 14.82
N ILE A 294 -6.49 5.57 13.90
CA ILE A 294 -7.91 5.58 13.58
C ILE A 294 -8.04 5.16 12.12
N GLY A 295 -8.84 4.15 11.84
CA GLY A 295 -9.07 3.70 10.47
C GLY A 295 -10.54 3.41 10.21
N SER A 296 -10.92 3.40 8.93
CA SER A 296 -12.28 3.02 8.55
C SER A 296 -12.55 1.54 8.80
N ASP A 297 -13.79 1.22 9.21
CA ASP A 297 -14.29 -0.15 9.32
C ASP A 297 -14.56 -0.73 7.91
N VAL A 298 -13.49 -0.88 7.11
CA VAL A 298 -13.57 -1.39 5.73
C VAL A 298 -12.32 -2.18 5.34
N GLY A 299 -12.54 -3.23 4.57
CA GLY A 299 -11.47 -3.99 3.89
C GLY A 299 -10.38 -4.47 4.84
N GLY A 300 -9.12 -4.39 4.38
CA GLY A 300 -7.96 -4.86 5.16
C GLY A 300 -7.62 -4.01 6.39
N ILE A 301 -8.21 -2.82 6.56
CA ILE A 301 -8.02 -2.00 7.79
C ILE A 301 -8.48 -2.75 9.02
N THR A 302 -9.59 -3.49 8.93
CA THR A 302 -10.16 -4.27 10.04
C THR A 302 -9.29 -5.45 10.49
N GLU A 303 -8.32 -5.85 9.64
CA GLU A 303 -7.35 -6.90 9.96
C GLU A 303 -6.14 -6.34 10.73
N ILE A 304 -5.92 -5.02 10.67
CA ILE A 304 -4.81 -4.33 11.34
C ILE A 304 -5.24 -3.80 12.70
N ILE A 305 -6.38 -3.09 12.75
CA ILE A 305 -6.84 -2.37 13.95
C ILE A 305 -7.69 -3.31 14.80
N ASN A 306 -7.32 -3.41 16.07
CA ASN A 306 -8.14 -3.96 17.15
C ASN A 306 -8.25 -2.93 18.27
N ASP A 307 -9.04 -3.22 19.31
CA ASP A 307 -9.31 -2.32 20.44
C ASP A 307 -8.06 -1.94 21.26
N ASP A 308 -6.96 -2.72 21.13
CA ASP A 308 -5.71 -2.47 21.84
C ASP A 308 -4.82 -1.42 21.19
N VAL A 309 -5.04 -1.08 19.92
CA VAL A 309 -4.12 -0.20 19.16
C VAL A 309 -4.81 0.96 18.44
N GLY A 310 -6.16 0.97 18.39
CA GLY A 310 -6.83 2.01 17.64
C GLY A 310 -8.34 1.96 17.68
N LEU A 311 -8.96 2.80 16.84
CA LEU A 311 -10.42 2.90 16.70
C LEU A 311 -10.83 2.69 15.24
N LEU A 312 -11.90 1.92 15.04
CA LEU A 312 -12.56 1.79 13.74
C LEU A 312 -13.72 2.80 13.65
N VAL A 313 -13.88 3.43 12.48
CA VAL A 313 -14.90 4.45 12.20
C VAL A 313 -15.65 4.16 10.91
N ASP A 314 -16.91 4.60 10.82
CA ASP A 314 -17.62 4.61 9.55
C ASP A 314 -17.12 5.77 8.66
N PRO A 315 -16.50 5.50 7.50
CA PRO A 315 -15.97 6.53 6.61
C PRO A 315 -17.04 7.44 5.99
N ASN A 316 -18.31 7.04 6.02
CA ASN A 316 -19.43 7.83 5.54
C ASN A 316 -20.03 8.73 6.62
N ASN A 317 -19.58 8.59 7.87
CA ASN A 317 -20.10 9.33 9.02
C ASN A 317 -19.02 10.27 9.59
N VAL A 318 -19.06 11.54 9.22
CA VAL A 318 -18.14 12.58 9.71
C VAL A 318 -18.11 12.66 11.23
N THR A 319 -19.26 12.50 11.89
CA THR A 319 -19.35 12.52 13.36
C THR A 319 -18.62 11.32 13.98
N SER A 320 -18.65 10.15 13.35
CA SER A 320 -17.87 8.98 13.79
C SER A 320 -16.38 9.27 13.78
N ILE A 321 -15.86 9.89 12.70
CA ILE A 321 -14.46 10.28 12.58
C ILE A 321 -14.10 11.34 13.64
N ALA A 322 -14.93 12.38 13.78
CA ALA A 322 -14.72 13.46 14.75
C ALA A 322 -14.68 12.95 16.19
N ASN A 323 -15.64 12.10 16.59
CA ASN A 323 -15.70 11.54 17.94
C ASN A 323 -14.49 10.64 18.24
N ALA A 324 -14.02 9.88 17.27
CA ALA A 324 -12.82 9.05 17.44
C ALA A 324 -11.56 9.92 17.64
N ILE A 325 -11.42 11.01 16.89
CA ILE A 325 -10.33 11.97 17.06
C ILE A 325 -10.43 12.64 18.44
N ASP A 326 -11.61 13.12 18.83
CA ASP A 326 -11.82 13.75 20.15
C ASP A 326 -11.45 12.79 21.29
N LYS A 327 -11.87 11.52 21.18
CA LYS A 327 -11.51 10.51 22.19
C LYS A 327 -9.99 10.31 22.30
N MET A 328 -9.29 10.24 21.16
CA MET A 328 -7.84 10.08 21.14
C MET A 328 -7.09 11.31 21.68
N ILE A 329 -7.59 12.51 21.44
CA ILE A 329 -6.90 13.73 21.81
C ILE A 329 -7.23 14.15 23.25
N LEU A 330 -8.50 14.05 23.68
CA LEU A 330 -8.95 14.48 25.00
C LEU A 330 -8.67 13.45 26.10
N ASP A 331 -8.62 12.16 25.80
CA ASP A 331 -8.27 11.09 26.74
C ASP A 331 -6.82 10.63 26.54
N GLU A 332 -5.91 11.36 27.18
CA GLU A 332 -4.47 11.07 27.09
C GLU A 332 -4.13 9.66 27.64
N ASN A 333 -4.75 9.24 28.73
CA ASN A 333 -4.51 7.93 29.30
C ASN A 333 -4.90 6.81 28.32
N PHE A 334 -6.05 6.94 27.68
CA PHE A 334 -6.51 6.01 26.63
C PHE A 334 -5.49 5.96 25.48
N ARG A 335 -5.08 7.13 24.96
CA ARG A 335 -4.09 7.22 23.88
C ARG A 335 -2.75 6.59 24.25
N VAL A 336 -2.26 6.82 25.47
CA VAL A 336 -0.99 6.24 25.95
C VAL A 336 -1.06 4.73 26.02
N VAL A 337 -2.15 4.15 26.52
CA VAL A 337 -2.34 2.68 26.56
C VAL A 337 -2.29 2.08 25.15
N LEU A 338 -2.98 2.69 24.18
CA LEU A 338 -2.92 2.22 22.79
C LEU A 338 -1.53 2.35 22.20
N SER A 339 -0.81 3.45 22.49
CA SER A 339 0.59 3.65 22.06
C SER A 339 1.54 2.57 22.54
N MET A 340 1.37 2.11 23.79
CA MET A 340 2.20 1.06 24.38
C MET A 340 2.02 -0.28 23.65
N ASN A 341 0.83 -0.58 23.15
CA ASN A 341 0.51 -1.81 22.44
C ASN A 341 0.83 -1.73 20.93
N ALA A 342 0.88 -0.52 20.37
CA ALA A 342 0.97 -0.28 18.93
C ALA A 342 2.14 -1.06 18.29
N ARG A 343 3.35 -0.93 18.83
CA ARG A 343 4.53 -1.58 18.26
C ARG A 343 4.45 -3.10 18.31
N ASN A 344 3.90 -3.67 19.37
CA ASN A 344 3.71 -5.12 19.47
C ASN A 344 2.77 -5.62 18.37
N ARG A 345 1.70 -4.87 18.08
CA ARG A 345 0.81 -5.19 16.96
C ARG A 345 1.50 -5.13 15.61
N ALA A 346 2.41 -4.16 15.40
CA ALA A 346 3.18 -4.06 14.17
C ALA A 346 4.11 -5.26 13.93
N LEU A 347 4.56 -5.95 14.99
CA LEU A 347 5.40 -7.15 14.87
C LEU A 347 4.67 -8.29 14.16
N ASP A 348 3.34 -8.37 14.24
CA ASP A 348 2.54 -9.35 13.49
C ASP A 348 2.69 -9.18 11.97
N PHE A 349 3.13 -7.99 11.53
CA PHE A 349 3.35 -7.62 10.14
C PHE A 349 4.82 -7.28 9.83
N SER A 350 5.76 -7.70 10.66
CA SER A 350 7.18 -7.34 10.51
C SER A 350 7.92 -8.17 9.47
N THR A 351 7.36 -9.29 9.07
CA THR A 351 7.95 -10.21 8.09
C THR A 351 7.06 -10.36 6.87
N VAL A 352 7.66 -10.42 5.70
CA VAL A 352 6.99 -10.86 4.49
C VAL A 352 7.16 -12.37 4.36
N ASP A 353 6.07 -13.10 4.17
CA ASP A 353 6.16 -14.53 3.87
C ASP A 353 6.58 -14.73 2.41
N ILE A 354 7.53 -15.66 2.18
CA ILE A 354 7.81 -16.14 0.84
C ILE A 354 6.66 -17.06 0.45
N PRO A 355 5.87 -16.67 -0.57
CA PRO A 355 4.60 -17.33 -0.82
C PRO A 355 4.72 -18.61 -1.68
N TYR A 356 5.93 -18.94 -2.14
CA TYR A 356 6.15 -20.03 -3.08
C TYR A 356 6.37 -21.37 -2.34
N ASP A 357 5.60 -22.39 -2.70
CA ASP A 357 5.74 -23.71 -2.09
C ASP A 357 7.07 -24.37 -2.48
N GLU A 358 7.62 -24.04 -3.65
CA GLU A 358 8.89 -24.54 -4.18
C GLU A 358 10.12 -24.07 -3.39
N VAL A 359 10.02 -22.94 -2.71
CA VAL A 359 11.11 -22.36 -1.90
C VAL A 359 11.15 -22.97 -0.49
N LYS A 360 10.04 -23.53 -0.04
CA LYS A 360 9.93 -24.12 1.32
C LYS A 360 10.49 -25.54 1.42
N GLN A 361 11.00 -26.09 0.32
CA GLN A 361 11.64 -27.42 0.25
C GLN A 361 13.16 -27.30 0.32
#